data_784eb003dda483dc68d2814cc4c75f93
#
_entry.id   784eb003dda483dc68d2814cc4c75f93
#
_cell.length_a   1.000
_cell.length_b   1.000
_cell.length_c   1.000
_cell.angle_alpha   90.00
_cell.angle_beta   90.00
_cell.angle_gamma   90.00
#
_symmetry.space_group_name_H-M   'P 1'
#
loop_
_entity.id
_entity.type
_entity.pdbx_description
1 polymer ?
#
loop_
_entity_poly.entity_id
_entity_poly.type
_entity_poly.pdbx_seq_one_letter_code
_entity_poly.pdbx_strand_id
1 'polypeptide(L)'
;MTKLSRRVFLGSAPAAAAAAGIFGTFFSTAAEAAIKWDETYNVIVIGAGGAGLSAAVSAKEAGAKKVVVLEKMMFAGGNTIRAGGGFNAAIKADYEKAGITDSPKLHAEQTLAAGDGRGDPVLVHQLTEKAPESVQWLKDHGVKFQDHIYQIYGGLYKRARNPIGPRGGAYIKALLEVCKKEDIPILYNTRVVEIIREHQLSGRVLGVKVEQKGGKTLYLRATNAVVAAAGGFAANDRLTAISDPRMGQLGTTNHPAPPATS
;
A
#
# COMPACT_ATOMS: atom_id res chain seq x y z
N MET A 1 25.88 -22.99 -25.21
CA MET A 1 24.64 -22.78 -24.44
C MET A 1 24.17 -21.33 -24.65
N THR A 2 23.23 -21.13 -25.54
CA THR A 2 22.85 -19.84 -26.12
C THR A 2 21.75 -19.19 -25.23
N LYS A 3 22.02 -18.01 -24.72
CA LYS A 3 21.05 -17.23 -23.94
C LYS A 3 19.93 -16.72 -24.85
N LEU A 4 18.71 -17.17 -24.68
CA LEU A 4 17.53 -16.65 -25.34
C LEU A 4 17.14 -15.28 -24.74
N SER A 5 17.30 -14.25 -25.57
CA SER A 5 16.94 -12.87 -25.27
C SER A 5 15.42 -12.67 -25.42
N ARG A 6 14.78 -12.01 -24.44
CA ARG A 6 13.35 -11.64 -24.41
C ARG A 6 12.92 -10.59 -25.46
N ARG A 7 13.71 -10.36 -26.51
CA ARG A 7 13.46 -9.27 -27.48
C ARG A 7 13.01 -9.70 -28.87
N VAL A 8 12.59 -10.93 -29.07
CA VAL A 8 12.12 -11.41 -30.39
C VAL A 8 10.66 -11.83 -30.31
N PHE A 9 9.76 -10.85 -30.12
CA PHE A 9 8.31 -11.01 -30.37
C PHE A 9 7.63 -9.69 -30.73
N LEU A 10 8.26 -8.91 -31.60
CA LEU A 10 7.62 -7.76 -32.26
C LEU A 10 8.09 -7.72 -33.72
N GLY A 11 7.38 -8.40 -34.57
CA GLY A 11 7.61 -8.34 -36.01
C GLY A 11 6.57 -9.11 -36.79
N SER A 12 5.75 -8.36 -37.50
CA SER A 12 4.78 -8.72 -38.53
C SER A 12 3.31 -8.70 -38.14
N ALA A 13 2.69 -7.52 -38.29
CA ALA A 13 1.29 -7.41 -38.63
C ALA A 13 1.17 -6.53 -39.88
N PRO A 14 0.37 -6.91 -40.89
CA PRO A 14 0.14 -6.07 -42.06
C PRO A 14 -0.81 -4.92 -41.70
N ALA A 15 -0.51 -3.75 -42.27
CA ALA A 15 -1.31 -2.56 -42.20
C ALA A 15 -2.66 -2.77 -42.91
N ALA A 16 -3.75 -2.49 -42.20
CA ALA A 16 -5.02 -2.13 -42.82
C ALA A 16 -5.51 -0.87 -42.09
N ALA A 17 -5.31 0.26 -42.76
CA ALA A 17 -5.91 1.52 -42.37
C ALA A 17 -7.38 1.52 -42.79
N ALA A 18 -8.29 1.88 -41.87
CA ALA A 18 -9.50 2.63 -42.21
C ALA A 18 -10.15 3.21 -40.96
N ALA A 19 -10.43 4.47 -41.02
CA ALA A 19 -11.11 5.33 -40.09
C ALA A 19 -12.41 4.75 -39.52
N ALA A 20 -12.58 4.86 -38.20
CA ALA A 20 -13.92 4.95 -37.62
C ALA A 20 -13.81 5.53 -36.19
N GLY A 21 -14.64 6.49 -35.97
CA GLY A 21 -14.91 7.35 -34.85
C GLY A 21 -14.71 6.84 -33.44
N ILE A 22 -14.39 7.80 -32.62
CA ILE A 22 -14.42 7.86 -31.18
C ILE A 22 -15.78 7.33 -30.65
N PHE A 23 -15.85 6.06 -30.33
CA PHE A 23 -16.76 5.49 -29.34
C PHE A 23 -15.99 4.38 -28.64
N GLY A 24 -15.43 4.71 -27.49
CA GLY A 24 -14.90 3.73 -26.55
C GLY A 24 -16.05 2.88 -26.01
N THR A 25 -16.48 1.92 -26.79
CA THR A 25 -17.36 0.84 -26.28
C THR A 25 -16.52 0.03 -25.30
N PHE A 26 -16.77 0.22 -24.04
CA PHE A 26 -16.32 -0.68 -22.98
C PHE A 26 -16.95 -2.06 -23.27
N PHE A 27 -16.25 -2.93 -23.96
CA PHE A 27 -16.62 -4.33 -24.03
C PHE A 27 -16.44 -4.92 -22.63
N SER A 28 -17.54 -5.05 -21.90
CA SER A 28 -17.58 -5.86 -20.69
C SER A 28 -17.21 -7.28 -21.08
N THR A 29 -16.20 -7.87 -20.42
CA THR A 29 -15.85 -9.27 -20.63
C THR A 29 -17.00 -10.17 -20.17
N ALA A 30 -17.12 -11.37 -20.70
CA ALA A 30 -18.15 -12.32 -20.28
C ALA A 30 -18.13 -12.58 -18.76
N ALA A 31 -16.94 -12.57 -18.14
CA ALA A 31 -16.78 -12.69 -16.70
C ALA A 31 -17.34 -11.47 -15.95
N GLU A 32 -17.14 -10.26 -16.46
CA GLU A 32 -17.67 -9.03 -15.85
C GLU A 32 -19.20 -8.96 -15.93
N ALA A 33 -19.79 -9.42 -17.03
CA ALA A 33 -21.23 -9.46 -17.24
C ALA A 33 -21.95 -10.52 -16.38
N ALA A 34 -21.25 -11.58 -15.97
CA ALA A 34 -21.83 -12.67 -15.17
C ALA A 34 -21.89 -12.35 -13.65
N ILE A 35 -21.15 -11.34 -13.16
CA ILE A 35 -21.09 -11.00 -11.74
C ILE A 35 -22.12 -9.92 -11.42
N LYS A 36 -23.01 -10.22 -10.49
CA LYS A 36 -23.90 -9.22 -9.91
C LYS A 36 -23.15 -8.39 -8.89
N TRP A 37 -22.72 -7.19 -9.27
CA TRP A 37 -22.05 -6.24 -8.40
C TRP A 37 -23.05 -5.57 -7.46
N ASP A 38 -22.75 -5.56 -6.17
CA ASP A 38 -23.58 -4.88 -5.16
C ASP A 38 -23.32 -3.38 -5.13
N GLU A 39 -22.04 -2.99 -5.25
CA GLU A 39 -21.62 -1.59 -5.26
C GLU A 39 -20.46 -1.36 -6.25
N THR A 40 -20.32 -0.10 -6.71
CA THR A 40 -19.25 0.29 -7.65
C THR A 40 -18.47 1.49 -7.10
N TYR A 41 -17.15 1.40 -7.13
CA TYR A 41 -16.19 2.42 -6.74
C TYR A 41 -15.19 2.69 -7.86
N ASN A 42 -14.53 3.86 -7.84
CA ASN A 42 -13.39 4.08 -8.72
C ASN A 42 -12.17 3.31 -8.20
N VAL A 43 -11.88 3.47 -6.90
CA VAL A 43 -10.74 2.82 -6.27
C VAL A 43 -11.21 2.08 -5.00
N ILE A 44 -10.81 0.83 -4.88
CA ILE A 44 -11.00 0.01 -3.67
C ILE A 44 -9.63 -0.19 -3.03
N VAL A 45 -9.49 0.16 -1.75
CA VAL A 45 -8.26 -0.03 -0.99
C VAL A 45 -8.47 -1.14 0.05
N ILE A 46 -7.60 -2.13 0.06
CA ILE A 46 -7.66 -3.27 0.97
C ILE A 46 -6.71 -3.02 2.15
N GLY A 47 -7.27 -2.77 3.32
CA GLY A 47 -6.57 -2.50 4.58
C GLY A 47 -6.52 -1.02 4.96
N ALA A 48 -6.89 -0.71 6.22
CA ALA A 48 -6.90 0.63 6.80
C ALA A 48 -5.65 0.90 7.67
N GLY A 49 -4.50 0.36 7.29
CA GLY A 49 -3.20 0.73 7.85
C GLY A 49 -2.64 2.01 7.23
N GLY A 50 -1.43 2.43 7.61
CA GLY A 50 -0.80 3.65 7.07
C GLY A 50 -0.74 3.68 5.55
N ALA A 51 -0.33 2.60 4.91
CA ALA A 51 -0.26 2.52 3.45
C ALA A 51 -1.63 2.64 2.78
N GLY A 52 -2.65 1.95 3.32
CA GLY A 52 -4.00 1.97 2.74
C GLY A 52 -4.68 3.33 2.89
N LEU A 53 -4.61 3.94 4.07
CA LEU A 53 -5.17 5.27 4.29
C LEU A 53 -4.49 6.32 3.40
N SER A 54 -3.14 6.28 3.28
CA SER A 54 -2.41 7.16 2.37
C SER A 54 -2.82 6.95 0.92
N ALA A 55 -2.94 5.69 0.48
CA ALA A 55 -3.38 5.38 -0.88
C ALA A 55 -4.81 5.89 -1.16
N ALA A 56 -5.72 5.78 -0.20
CA ALA A 56 -7.09 6.27 -0.34
C ALA A 56 -7.16 7.78 -0.47
N VAL A 57 -6.41 8.51 0.37
CA VAL A 57 -6.32 9.98 0.30
C VAL A 57 -5.70 10.39 -1.03
N SER A 58 -4.55 9.82 -1.42
CA SER A 58 -3.89 10.13 -2.70
C SER A 58 -4.78 9.81 -3.91
N ALA A 59 -5.60 8.77 -3.85
CA ALA A 59 -6.55 8.47 -4.92
C ALA A 59 -7.63 9.57 -5.06
N LYS A 60 -8.11 10.13 -3.94
CA LYS A 60 -9.04 11.27 -3.95
C LYS A 60 -8.38 12.52 -4.51
N GLU A 61 -7.16 12.84 -4.08
CA GLU A 61 -6.36 13.96 -4.58
C GLU A 61 -6.10 13.86 -6.09
N ALA A 62 -5.91 12.63 -6.59
CA ALA A 62 -5.79 12.32 -8.01
C ALA A 62 -7.12 12.37 -8.79
N GLY A 63 -8.22 12.75 -8.15
CA GLY A 63 -9.53 12.96 -8.79
C GLY A 63 -10.47 11.74 -8.80
N ALA A 64 -10.17 10.67 -8.06
CA ALA A 64 -11.10 9.56 -7.92
C ALA A 64 -12.35 9.99 -7.14
N LYS A 65 -13.52 9.90 -7.78
CA LYS A 65 -14.79 10.39 -7.19
C LYS A 65 -15.27 9.50 -6.04
N LYS A 66 -15.23 8.18 -6.22
CA LYS A 66 -15.67 7.18 -5.25
C LYS A 66 -14.50 6.28 -4.83
N VAL A 67 -13.98 6.49 -3.64
CA VAL A 67 -12.93 5.66 -3.02
C VAL A 67 -13.52 4.98 -1.80
N VAL A 68 -13.15 3.72 -1.54
CA VAL A 68 -13.52 2.99 -0.32
C VAL A 68 -12.31 2.27 0.24
N VAL A 69 -12.21 2.23 1.57
CA VAL A 69 -11.24 1.41 2.29
C VAL A 69 -11.96 0.26 2.96
N LEU A 70 -11.45 -0.96 2.76
CA LEU A 70 -11.99 -2.19 3.34
C LEU A 70 -11.05 -2.67 4.45
N GLU A 71 -11.58 -2.76 5.66
CA GLU A 71 -10.80 -3.18 6.84
C GLU A 71 -11.46 -4.40 7.50
N LYS A 72 -10.70 -5.48 7.65
CA LYS A 72 -11.18 -6.71 8.28
C LYS A 72 -11.42 -6.57 9.79
N MET A 73 -10.68 -5.68 10.44
CA MET A 73 -10.81 -5.41 11.88
C MET A 73 -11.94 -4.41 12.15
N MET A 74 -12.30 -4.27 13.41
CA MET A 74 -13.28 -3.29 13.88
C MET A 74 -12.72 -1.87 14.04
N PHE A 75 -11.44 -1.66 13.73
CA PHE A 75 -10.73 -0.37 13.82
C PHE A 75 -9.61 -0.28 12.79
N ALA A 76 -9.24 0.93 12.41
CA ALA A 76 -8.12 1.22 11.53
C ALA A 76 -6.80 1.26 12.28
N GLY A 77 -5.69 1.12 11.54
CA GLY A 77 -4.33 1.33 12.06
C GLY A 77 -3.34 0.24 11.67
N GLY A 78 -3.79 -1.01 11.56
CA GLY A 78 -2.91 -2.14 11.22
C GLY A 78 -1.66 -2.16 12.09
N ASN A 79 -0.51 -2.50 11.49
CA ASN A 79 0.78 -2.47 12.19
C ASN A 79 1.33 -1.05 12.39
N THR A 80 0.84 -0.06 11.66
CA THR A 80 1.27 1.33 11.80
C THR A 80 0.98 1.88 13.19
N ILE A 81 -0.19 1.58 13.76
CA ILE A 81 -0.56 2.03 15.11
C ILE A 81 0.34 1.45 16.20
N ARG A 82 0.94 0.29 15.96
CA ARG A 82 1.86 -0.41 16.88
C ARG A 82 3.31 0.07 16.75
N ALA A 83 3.64 0.73 15.64
CA ALA A 83 5.00 1.20 15.35
C ALA A 83 5.43 2.33 16.29
N GLY A 84 6.74 2.42 16.54
CA GLY A 84 7.35 3.51 17.33
C GLY A 84 7.18 4.90 16.74
N GLY A 85 6.82 5.00 15.45
CA GLY A 85 6.49 6.24 14.76
C GLY A 85 7.67 6.96 14.12
N GLY A 86 8.90 6.48 14.29
CA GLY A 86 10.06 7.08 13.64
C GLY A 86 9.96 7.02 12.12
N PHE A 87 10.10 8.17 11.47
CA PHE A 87 10.08 8.30 10.01
C PHE A 87 11.45 8.76 9.51
N ASN A 88 12.16 7.91 8.79
CA ASN A 88 13.47 8.24 8.21
C ASN A 88 13.30 8.99 6.89
N ALA A 89 13.88 10.20 6.81
CA ALA A 89 13.94 10.97 5.58
C ALA A 89 15.16 11.92 5.58
N ALA A 90 15.95 11.87 4.54
CA ALA A 90 17.09 12.76 4.35
C ALA A 90 16.60 14.12 3.82
N ILE A 91 16.14 15.00 4.70
CA ILE A 91 15.64 16.34 4.36
C ILE A 91 16.75 17.35 4.51
N LYS A 92 17.05 18.12 3.45
CA LYS A 92 18.18 19.05 3.39
C LYS A 92 18.22 20.02 4.57
N ALA A 93 17.13 20.71 4.86
CA ALA A 93 17.07 21.66 5.96
C ALA A 93 17.36 21.04 7.33
N ASP A 94 16.99 19.76 7.53
CA ASP A 94 17.19 19.10 8.82
C ASP A 94 18.63 18.65 9.02
N TYR A 95 19.26 18.07 8.02
CA TYR A 95 20.65 17.62 8.17
C TYR A 95 21.63 18.81 8.15
N GLU A 96 21.34 19.90 7.42
CA GLU A 96 22.12 21.14 7.50
C GLU A 96 22.02 21.78 8.88
N LYS A 97 20.82 21.88 9.46
CA LYS A 97 20.60 22.35 10.84
C LYS A 97 21.32 21.48 11.87
N ALA A 98 21.41 20.18 11.63
CA ALA A 98 22.08 19.23 12.50
C ALA A 98 23.61 19.19 12.31
N GLY A 99 24.17 19.92 11.34
CA GLY A 99 25.59 19.93 11.00
C GLY A 99 26.12 18.61 10.48
N ILE A 100 25.29 17.83 9.78
CA ILE A 100 25.66 16.54 9.22
C ILE A 100 25.49 16.54 7.69
N THR A 101 26.20 15.64 7.02
CA THR A 101 26.05 15.41 5.58
C THR A 101 25.17 14.19 5.34
N ASP A 102 24.03 14.38 4.68
CA ASP A 102 23.13 13.30 4.33
C ASP A 102 22.55 13.49 2.93
N SER A 103 21.95 12.45 2.37
CA SER A 103 21.22 12.51 1.11
C SER A 103 20.29 11.30 0.94
N PRO A 104 19.25 11.38 0.10
CA PRO A 104 18.46 10.22 -0.28
C PRO A 104 19.29 9.05 -0.84
N LYS A 105 20.35 9.37 -1.61
CA LYS A 105 21.29 8.39 -2.15
C LYS A 105 22.05 7.67 -1.04
N LEU A 106 22.64 8.42 -0.09
CA LEU A 106 23.33 7.81 1.07
C LEU A 106 22.36 6.97 1.92
N HIS A 107 21.11 7.41 2.06
CA HIS A 107 20.06 6.63 2.72
C HIS A 107 19.81 5.30 2.01
N ALA A 108 19.74 5.28 0.68
CA ALA A 108 19.57 4.05 -0.09
C ALA A 108 20.76 3.11 0.06
N GLU A 109 21.97 3.62 -0.12
CA GLU A 109 23.22 2.85 0.02
C GLU A 109 23.33 2.17 1.39
N GLN A 110 23.07 2.91 2.46
CA GLN A 110 23.08 2.37 3.82
C GLN A 110 21.97 1.34 4.06
N THR A 111 20.78 1.55 3.49
CA THR A 111 19.66 0.61 3.61
C THR A 111 19.96 -0.71 2.90
N LEU A 112 20.53 -0.65 1.70
CA LEU A 112 20.92 -1.85 0.95
C LEU A 112 22.06 -2.60 1.64
N ALA A 113 23.07 -1.88 2.13
CA ALA A 113 24.19 -2.48 2.85
C ALA A 113 23.74 -3.14 4.16
N ALA A 114 22.89 -2.48 4.96
CA ALA A 114 22.35 -3.04 6.20
C ALA A 114 21.45 -4.27 5.98
N GLY A 115 20.85 -4.39 4.81
CA GLY A 115 20.06 -5.55 4.39
C GLY A 115 20.86 -6.62 3.65
N ASP A 116 22.19 -6.61 3.71
CA ASP A 116 23.08 -7.56 2.98
C ASP A 116 22.80 -7.62 1.47
N GLY A 117 22.33 -6.51 0.88
CA GLY A 117 21.95 -6.46 -0.54
C GLY A 117 20.70 -7.26 -0.91
N ARG A 118 19.93 -7.75 0.05
CA ARG A 118 18.70 -8.55 -0.20
C ARG A 118 17.51 -7.70 -0.59
N GLY A 119 17.53 -6.40 -0.27
CA GLY A 119 16.46 -5.49 -0.66
C GLY A 119 16.40 -5.29 -2.18
N ASP A 120 15.20 -5.09 -2.72
CA ASP A 120 15.04 -4.67 -4.11
C ASP A 120 15.56 -3.23 -4.27
N PRO A 121 16.63 -3.00 -5.05
CA PRO A 121 17.24 -1.67 -5.17
C PRO A 121 16.26 -0.62 -5.71
N VAL A 122 15.36 -0.99 -6.62
CA VAL A 122 14.38 -0.07 -7.21
C VAL A 122 13.43 0.44 -6.12
N LEU A 123 12.91 -0.47 -5.28
CA LEU A 123 12.01 -0.11 -4.20
C LEU A 123 12.74 0.68 -3.10
N VAL A 124 13.98 0.34 -2.77
CA VAL A 124 14.78 1.06 -1.78
C VAL A 124 15.06 2.49 -2.25
N HIS A 125 15.48 2.69 -3.50
CA HIS A 125 15.70 4.02 -4.07
C HIS A 125 14.41 4.83 -4.10
N GLN A 126 13.30 4.25 -4.55
CA GLN A 126 12.01 4.93 -4.55
C GLN A 126 11.59 5.36 -3.14
N LEU A 127 11.75 4.49 -2.14
CA LEU A 127 11.46 4.81 -0.74
C LEU A 127 12.27 6.02 -0.28
N THR A 128 13.59 5.98 -0.46
CA THR A 128 14.51 6.98 0.11
C THR A 128 14.43 8.32 -0.61
N GLU A 129 14.22 8.32 -1.92
CA GLU A 129 14.04 9.53 -2.73
C GLU A 129 12.70 10.22 -2.44
N LYS A 130 11.64 9.42 -2.21
CA LYS A 130 10.30 9.95 -1.92
C LYS A 130 10.04 10.23 -0.45
N ALA A 131 10.89 9.78 0.47
CA ALA A 131 10.71 10.00 1.89
C ALA A 131 10.61 11.49 2.29
N PRO A 132 11.44 12.43 1.75
CA PRO A 132 11.29 13.86 2.04
C PRO A 132 9.94 14.43 1.63
N GLU A 133 9.49 14.12 0.41
CA GLU A 133 8.18 14.51 -0.12
C GLU A 133 7.04 13.93 0.74
N SER A 134 7.16 12.67 1.15
CA SER A 134 6.17 12.00 2.00
C SER A 134 6.06 12.65 3.39
N VAL A 135 7.16 13.12 3.97
CA VAL A 135 7.11 13.88 5.22
C VAL A 135 6.34 15.20 5.04
N GLN A 136 6.58 15.91 3.94
CA GLN A 136 5.84 17.14 3.65
C GLN A 136 4.36 16.86 3.44
N TRP A 137 4.03 15.86 2.63
CA TRP A 137 2.65 15.42 2.41
C TRP A 137 1.93 15.08 3.73
N LEU A 138 2.59 14.35 4.64
CA LEU A 138 2.03 14.06 5.96
C LEU A 138 1.80 15.32 6.81
N LYS A 139 2.71 16.32 6.74
CA LYS A 139 2.52 17.62 7.40
C LYS A 139 1.30 18.36 6.86
N ASP A 140 1.14 18.38 5.55
CA ASP A 140 0.02 19.04 4.86
C ASP A 140 -1.33 18.38 5.23
N HIS A 141 -1.27 17.08 5.61
CA HIS A 141 -2.42 16.29 6.09
C HIS A 141 -2.54 16.25 7.62
N GLY A 142 -1.91 17.19 8.32
CA GLY A 142 -2.12 17.41 9.75
C GLY A 142 -1.21 16.63 10.69
N VAL A 143 -0.24 15.88 10.20
CA VAL A 143 0.78 15.26 11.04
C VAL A 143 1.77 16.32 11.52
N LYS A 144 1.88 16.50 12.82
CA LYS A 144 2.90 17.37 13.43
C LYS A 144 4.11 16.54 13.83
N PHE A 145 5.31 16.97 13.44
CA PHE A 145 6.56 16.31 13.81
C PHE A 145 7.30 17.13 14.87
N GLN A 146 8.13 16.43 15.65
CA GLN A 146 9.11 17.07 16.53
C GLN A 146 10.14 17.86 15.71
N ASP A 147 10.69 18.91 16.29
CA ASP A 147 11.60 19.86 15.60
C ASP A 147 13.07 19.41 15.61
N HIS A 148 13.34 18.13 15.78
CA HIS A 148 14.69 17.57 15.73
C HIS A 148 14.69 16.20 15.04
N ILE A 149 15.85 15.88 14.46
CA ILE A 149 16.14 14.55 13.95
C ILE A 149 17.02 13.78 14.93
N TYR A 150 16.85 12.47 14.94
CA TYR A 150 17.64 11.58 15.78
C TYR A 150 18.04 10.31 15.01
N GLN A 151 18.95 9.56 15.59
CA GLN A 151 19.33 8.24 15.09
C GLN A 151 18.41 7.20 15.73
N ILE A 152 17.63 6.49 14.91
CA ILE A 152 16.80 5.39 15.41
C ILE A 152 17.71 4.26 15.92
N TYR A 153 17.28 3.55 16.97
CA TYR A 153 18.03 2.41 17.50
C TYR A 153 18.27 1.37 16.38
N GLY A 154 19.51 0.93 16.23
CA GLY A 154 19.94 0.05 15.13
C GLY A 154 20.11 0.75 13.77
N GLY A 155 19.76 2.02 13.66
CA GLY A 155 20.00 2.80 12.44
C GLY A 155 21.46 3.24 12.32
N LEU A 156 21.90 3.49 11.08
CA LEU A 156 23.27 3.88 10.78
C LEU A 156 23.49 5.40 10.81
N TYR A 157 22.40 6.21 10.83
CA TYR A 157 22.49 7.65 10.64
C TYR A 157 21.33 8.44 11.26
N LYS A 158 21.56 9.73 11.58
CA LYS A 158 20.53 10.65 12.09
C LYS A 158 19.66 11.14 10.94
N ARG A 159 18.47 10.61 10.76
CA ARG A 159 17.46 11.10 9.81
C ARG A 159 16.03 10.78 10.22
N ALA A 160 15.86 10.19 11.39
CA ALA A 160 14.54 9.86 11.92
C ALA A 160 13.91 11.08 12.58
N ARG A 161 12.60 11.20 12.43
CA ARG A 161 11.77 12.16 13.16
C ARG A 161 10.54 11.47 13.72
N ASN A 162 10.12 11.85 14.90
CA ASN A 162 8.89 11.35 15.50
C ASN A 162 7.73 12.33 15.27
N PRO A 163 6.51 11.80 15.07
CA PRO A 163 5.33 12.63 15.15
C PRO A 163 5.09 13.08 16.60
N ILE A 164 4.43 14.22 16.76
CA ILE A 164 3.88 14.65 18.05
C ILE A 164 2.57 13.89 18.27
N GLY A 165 2.49 13.12 19.37
CA GLY A 165 1.32 12.32 19.69
C GLY A 165 1.62 10.83 19.89
N PRO A 166 0.64 9.95 19.72
CA PRO A 166 0.75 8.54 20.07
C PRO A 166 1.56 7.73 19.06
N ARG A 167 2.82 8.11 18.80
CA ARG A 167 3.73 7.38 17.90
C ARG A 167 3.11 7.12 16.53
N GLY A 168 3.08 5.85 16.07
CA GLY A 168 2.45 5.48 14.80
C GLY A 168 0.95 5.78 14.72
N GLY A 169 0.27 5.86 15.86
CA GLY A 169 -1.13 6.27 15.95
C GLY A 169 -1.38 7.73 15.53
N ALA A 170 -0.35 8.60 15.59
CA ALA A 170 -0.49 9.98 15.13
C ALA A 170 -0.75 10.06 13.62
N TYR A 171 -0.07 9.22 12.83
CA TYR A 171 -0.30 9.09 11.38
C TYR A 171 -1.72 8.62 11.09
N ILE A 172 -2.15 7.57 11.78
CA ILE A 172 -3.48 6.98 11.58
C ILE A 172 -4.56 8.00 11.92
N LYS A 173 -4.44 8.69 13.05
CA LYS A 173 -5.40 9.73 13.45
C LYS A 173 -5.52 10.83 12.39
N ALA A 174 -4.40 11.37 11.91
CA ALA A 174 -4.41 12.43 10.90
C ALA A 174 -5.06 11.95 9.60
N LEU A 175 -4.68 10.78 9.09
CA LEU A 175 -5.23 10.24 7.86
C LEU A 175 -6.72 9.88 7.97
N LEU A 176 -7.19 9.42 9.12
CA LEU A 176 -8.63 9.20 9.37
C LEU A 176 -9.43 10.50 9.32
N GLU A 177 -8.91 11.59 9.88
CA GLU A 177 -9.55 12.90 9.79
C GLU A 177 -9.64 13.39 8.33
N VAL A 178 -8.59 13.16 7.54
CA VAL A 178 -8.62 13.46 6.10
C VAL A 178 -9.65 12.58 5.37
N CYS A 179 -9.67 11.27 5.63
CA CYS A 179 -10.67 10.38 5.04
C CYS A 179 -12.10 10.86 5.35
N LYS A 180 -12.35 11.28 6.58
CA LYS A 180 -13.65 11.82 6.98
C LYS A 180 -13.99 13.12 6.23
N LYS A 181 -13.03 14.04 6.10
CA LYS A 181 -13.19 15.32 5.39
C LYS A 181 -13.48 15.12 3.91
N GLU A 182 -12.82 14.14 3.29
CA GLU A 182 -12.90 13.86 1.85
C GLU A 182 -13.99 12.82 1.50
N ASP A 183 -14.86 12.48 2.43
CA ASP A 183 -15.94 11.49 2.27
C ASP A 183 -15.44 10.13 1.74
N ILE A 184 -14.33 9.64 2.32
CA ILE A 184 -13.80 8.31 2.03
C ILE A 184 -14.34 7.33 3.08
N PRO A 185 -15.32 6.47 2.75
CA PRO A 185 -15.85 5.49 3.70
C PRO A 185 -14.82 4.41 4.01
N ILE A 186 -14.77 4.01 5.29
CA ILE A 186 -13.99 2.87 5.77
C ILE A 186 -14.98 1.83 6.25
N LEU A 187 -15.05 0.71 5.52
CA LEU A 187 -15.92 -0.41 5.86
C LEU A 187 -15.16 -1.36 6.79
N TYR A 188 -15.41 -1.22 8.07
CA TYR A 188 -14.86 -2.10 9.10
C TYR A 188 -15.54 -3.47 9.12
N ASN A 189 -14.91 -4.45 9.76
CA ASN A 189 -15.40 -5.84 9.81
C ASN A 189 -15.73 -6.39 8.42
N THR A 190 -14.99 -5.95 7.41
CA THR A 190 -15.18 -6.29 5.99
C THR A 190 -13.90 -6.90 5.45
N ARG A 191 -13.90 -8.22 5.36
CA ARG A 191 -12.74 -9.00 4.93
C ARG A 191 -12.79 -9.23 3.42
N VAL A 192 -11.76 -8.85 2.71
CA VAL A 192 -11.59 -9.25 1.30
C VAL A 192 -11.15 -10.72 1.28
N VAL A 193 -11.91 -11.54 0.58
CA VAL A 193 -11.65 -12.99 0.45
C VAL A 193 -11.18 -13.36 -0.95
N GLU A 194 -11.46 -12.52 -1.96
CA GLU A 194 -11.07 -12.76 -3.34
C GLU A 194 -10.84 -11.45 -4.09
N ILE A 195 -9.83 -11.42 -4.95
CA ILE A 195 -9.62 -10.36 -5.95
C ILE A 195 -10.13 -10.90 -7.28
N ILE A 196 -11.16 -10.28 -7.81
CA ILE A 196 -11.84 -10.73 -9.02
C ILE A 196 -11.15 -10.14 -10.24
N ARG A 197 -10.83 -10.99 -11.21
CA ARG A 197 -10.14 -10.64 -12.45
C ARG A 197 -10.92 -11.11 -13.67
N GLU A 198 -10.59 -10.59 -14.84
CA GLU A 198 -11.15 -11.05 -16.13
C GLU A 198 -10.92 -12.54 -16.38
N HIS A 199 -9.76 -13.02 -15.96
CA HIS A 199 -9.39 -14.44 -16.01
C HIS A 199 -8.74 -14.82 -14.67
N GLN A 200 -8.80 -16.09 -14.31
CA GLN A 200 -8.42 -16.58 -12.99
C GLN A 200 -7.04 -16.08 -12.49
N LEU A 201 -6.03 -16.03 -13.36
CA LEU A 201 -4.66 -15.60 -13.00
C LEU A 201 -4.14 -14.44 -13.87
N SER A 202 -4.95 -13.85 -14.72
CA SER A 202 -4.52 -12.82 -15.68
C SER A 202 -5.63 -11.82 -15.99
N GLY A 203 -5.34 -10.85 -16.85
CA GLY A 203 -6.29 -9.82 -17.23
C GLY A 203 -6.44 -8.72 -16.16
N ARG A 204 -7.38 -7.83 -16.40
CA ARG A 204 -7.67 -6.69 -15.53
C ARG A 204 -8.32 -7.15 -14.21
N VAL A 205 -8.01 -6.47 -13.13
CA VAL A 205 -8.75 -6.60 -11.86
C VAL A 205 -10.07 -5.85 -12.00
N LEU A 206 -11.18 -6.53 -11.76
CA LEU A 206 -12.54 -6.01 -11.88
C LEU A 206 -13.11 -5.52 -10.56
N GLY A 207 -12.68 -6.11 -9.45
CA GLY A 207 -13.16 -5.78 -8.12
C GLY A 207 -12.75 -6.81 -7.09
N VAL A 208 -13.54 -6.89 -6.04
CA VAL A 208 -13.29 -7.81 -4.92
C VAL A 208 -14.59 -8.45 -4.42
N LYS A 209 -14.45 -9.67 -3.88
CA LYS A 209 -15.46 -10.31 -3.05
C LYS A 209 -15.10 -10.09 -1.59
N VAL A 210 -16.05 -9.68 -0.79
CA VAL A 210 -15.86 -9.41 0.63
C VAL A 210 -16.86 -10.20 1.49
N GLU A 211 -16.43 -10.50 2.68
CA GLU A 211 -17.27 -11.05 3.74
C GLU A 211 -17.35 -10.06 4.89
N GLN A 212 -18.56 -9.70 5.28
CA GLN A 212 -18.83 -8.84 6.43
C GLN A 212 -19.13 -9.67 7.69
N LYS A 213 -18.92 -9.07 8.85
CA LYS A 213 -19.34 -9.67 10.12
C LYS A 213 -20.82 -10.05 10.05
N GLY A 214 -21.13 -11.29 10.37
CA GLY A 214 -22.49 -11.85 10.23
C GLY A 214 -22.72 -12.67 8.96
N GLY A 215 -21.66 -12.89 8.15
CA GLY A 215 -21.69 -13.83 7.02
C GLY A 215 -22.23 -13.23 5.71
N LYS A 216 -22.54 -11.93 5.67
CA LYS A 216 -22.97 -11.27 4.43
C LYS A 216 -21.83 -11.18 3.45
N THR A 217 -22.03 -11.71 2.25
CA THR A 217 -21.09 -11.59 1.13
C THR A 217 -21.53 -10.45 0.20
N LEU A 218 -20.56 -9.63 -0.25
CA LEU A 218 -20.77 -8.58 -1.24
C LEU A 218 -19.71 -8.66 -2.34
N TYR A 219 -20.12 -8.25 -3.55
CA TYR A 219 -19.24 -8.07 -4.71
C TYR A 219 -19.09 -6.58 -5.01
N LEU A 220 -17.89 -6.06 -4.84
CA LEU A 220 -17.60 -4.64 -5.02
C LEU A 220 -16.76 -4.44 -6.28
N ARG A 221 -17.30 -3.66 -7.23
CA ARG A 221 -16.64 -3.35 -8.50
C ARG A 221 -15.65 -2.21 -8.34
N ALA A 222 -14.48 -2.34 -8.96
CA ALA A 222 -13.49 -1.27 -9.09
C ALA A 222 -13.38 -0.85 -10.57
N THR A 223 -13.70 0.40 -10.88
CA THR A 223 -13.62 0.89 -12.28
C THR A 223 -12.21 1.28 -12.69
N ASN A 224 -11.38 1.71 -11.74
CA ASN A 224 -10.01 2.15 -11.99
C ASN A 224 -8.97 1.20 -11.41
N ALA A 225 -9.01 0.94 -10.09
CA ALA A 225 -8.00 0.13 -9.44
C ALA A 225 -8.47 -0.51 -8.14
N VAL A 226 -7.80 -1.63 -7.78
CA VAL A 226 -7.76 -2.19 -6.43
C VAL A 226 -6.35 -2.05 -5.89
N VAL A 227 -6.19 -1.41 -4.74
CA VAL A 227 -4.91 -1.23 -4.05
C VAL A 227 -4.80 -2.25 -2.93
N ALA A 228 -3.84 -3.16 -3.02
CA ALA A 228 -3.58 -4.15 -1.99
C ALA A 228 -2.63 -3.57 -0.92
N ALA A 229 -3.18 -3.12 0.21
CA ALA A 229 -2.46 -2.59 1.35
C ALA A 229 -2.71 -3.42 2.62
N ALA A 230 -2.88 -4.74 2.46
CA ALA A 230 -3.27 -5.67 3.52
C ALA A 230 -2.20 -5.92 4.59
N GLY A 231 -1.00 -5.36 4.43
CA GLY A 231 0.14 -5.53 5.34
C GLY A 231 0.94 -6.80 5.08
N GLY A 232 1.85 -7.12 6.00
CA GLY A 232 2.67 -8.32 5.93
C GLY A 232 1.99 -9.55 6.55
N PHE A 233 2.62 -10.69 6.41
CA PHE A 233 2.11 -11.99 6.86
C PHE A 233 2.81 -12.54 8.13
N ALA A 234 3.65 -11.76 8.81
CA ALA A 234 4.41 -12.21 9.97
C ALA A 234 3.55 -12.62 11.19
N ALA A 235 2.25 -12.28 11.19
CA ALA A 235 1.29 -12.77 12.19
C ALA A 235 0.49 -13.99 11.69
N ASN A 236 0.91 -14.62 10.60
CA ASN A 236 0.30 -15.83 10.07
C ASN A 236 1.34 -16.97 10.15
N ASP A 237 1.29 -17.74 11.26
CA ASP A 237 2.26 -18.79 11.56
C ASP A 237 2.31 -19.86 10.46
N ARG A 238 1.19 -20.12 9.79
CA ARG A 238 1.14 -21.07 8.66
C ARG A 238 1.92 -20.57 7.46
N LEU A 239 1.77 -19.28 7.08
CA LEU A 239 2.50 -18.70 5.95
C LEU A 239 3.98 -18.53 6.27
N THR A 240 4.33 -18.13 7.49
CA THR A 240 5.73 -18.01 7.91
C THR A 240 6.41 -19.38 7.93
N ALA A 241 5.73 -20.43 8.39
CA ALA A 241 6.25 -21.78 8.42
C ALA A 241 6.48 -22.40 7.01
N ILE A 242 5.78 -21.92 5.98
CA ILE A 242 6.03 -22.35 4.58
C ILE A 242 7.42 -21.89 4.11
N SER A 243 7.83 -20.69 4.50
CA SER A 243 9.14 -20.14 4.12
C SER A 243 10.28 -20.70 4.99
N ASP A 244 10.03 -20.86 6.28
CA ASP A 244 10.94 -21.47 7.26
C ASP A 244 10.12 -22.07 8.42
N PRO A 245 10.09 -23.40 8.58
CA PRO A 245 9.30 -24.06 9.63
C PRO A 245 9.61 -23.55 11.05
N ARG A 246 10.84 -23.06 11.31
CA ARG A 246 11.23 -22.50 12.60
C ARG A 246 10.51 -21.18 12.91
N MET A 247 10.17 -20.43 11.87
CA MET A 247 9.49 -19.14 12.00
C MET A 247 8.04 -19.28 12.48
N GLY A 248 7.39 -20.40 12.21
CA GLY A 248 6.03 -20.70 12.69
C GLY A 248 5.90 -20.83 14.20
N GLN A 249 7.04 -20.96 14.92
CA GLN A 249 7.08 -21.07 16.38
C GLN A 249 7.46 -19.75 17.07
N LEU A 250 7.79 -18.71 16.30
CA LEU A 250 8.22 -17.41 16.84
C LEU A 250 7.01 -16.49 17.06
N GLY A 251 7.04 -15.78 18.18
CA GLY A 251 6.10 -14.69 18.41
C GLY A 251 6.35 -13.51 17.47
N THR A 252 5.35 -12.65 17.32
CA THR A 252 5.43 -11.44 16.50
C THR A 252 4.92 -10.21 17.25
N THR A 253 5.51 -9.05 16.97
CA THR A 253 5.00 -7.76 17.43
C THR A 253 3.88 -7.21 16.54
N ASN A 254 3.60 -7.86 15.41
CA ASN A 254 2.54 -7.47 14.50
C ASN A 254 1.16 -7.66 15.12
N HIS A 255 0.18 -7.01 14.53
CA HIS A 255 -1.22 -7.21 14.93
C HIS A 255 -1.60 -8.68 14.68
N PRO A 256 -2.19 -9.38 15.66
CA PRO A 256 -2.61 -10.75 15.45
C PRO A 256 -3.60 -10.82 14.28
N ALA A 257 -3.35 -11.73 13.36
CA ALA A 257 -4.36 -12.05 12.35
C ALA A 257 -5.58 -12.63 13.08
N PRO A 258 -6.82 -12.23 12.74
CA PRO A 258 -7.97 -12.97 13.22
C PRO A 258 -7.82 -14.42 12.76
N PRO A 259 -8.22 -15.40 13.59
CA PRO A 259 -8.18 -16.79 13.18
C PRO A 259 -8.89 -16.94 11.84
N ALA A 260 -8.30 -17.72 10.96
CA ALA A 260 -8.99 -18.12 9.74
C ALA A 260 -10.29 -18.80 10.20
N THR A 261 -11.42 -18.21 9.90
CA THR A 261 -12.69 -18.89 10.09
C THR A 261 -12.65 -20.13 9.20
N SER A 262 -12.66 -21.29 9.85
CA SER A 262 -12.77 -22.62 9.25
C SER A 262 -13.99 -22.71 8.38
#